data_106c2da7276276c9cbdedc2e7348642f
#
_entry.id   106c2da7276276c9cbdedc2e7348642f
#
_cell.length_a   1.000
_cell.length_b   1.000
_cell.length_c   1.000
_cell.angle_alpha   90.00
_cell.angle_beta   90.00
_cell.angle_gamma   90.00
#
_symmetry.space_group_name_H-M   'P 1'
#
loop_
_entity.id
_entity.type
_entity.pdbx_description
1 polymer ?
#
loop_
_entity_poly.entity_id
_entity_poly.type
_entity_poly.pdbx_seq_one_letter_code
_entity_poly.pdbx_strand_id
1 'polypeptide(L)'
;MTGCDEIKALLKAFLEGYVARDVSKLDAFMDLFDPAAEVIGTNGSRPKEGEWYLDREGARELVKGDWEDWGNLRFDPDAASIRVLGPVALVSISATVSKRIGEEGYQSYLEYVKDYIDLPDLPAKQKLHNILRGGTNTVFELNRGEKFVWPLRITAAAAQGEEGRWRFAQMCFSFSTIYFPDVRVVEP
;
A
#
# COMPACT_ATOMS: atom_id res chain seq x y z
N MET A 1 -7.61 27.00 -11.77
CA MET A 1 -7.84 25.70 -11.10
C MET A 1 -8.05 25.95 -9.63
N THR A 2 -8.99 25.31 -8.98
CA THR A 2 -9.14 25.41 -7.53
C THR A 2 -8.11 24.47 -6.86
N GLY A 3 -7.77 24.73 -5.60
CA GLY A 3 -6.87 23.80 -4.86
C GLY A 3 -7.39 22.37 -4.83
N CYS A 4 -8.72 22.15 -4.84
CA CYS A 4 -9.30 20.82 -4.95
C CYS A 4 -9.01 20.16 -6.29
N ASP A 5 -9.04 20.90 -7.40
CA ASP A 5 -8.75 20.34 -8.74
C ASP A 5 -7.28 19.93 -8.83
N GLU A 6 -6.39 20.70 -8.22
CA GLU A 6 -4.95 20.42 -8.19
C GLU A 6 -4.64 19.17 -7.36
N ILE A 7 -5.33 18.98 -6.22
CA ILE A 7 -5.21 17.76 -5.42
C ILE A 7 -5.77 16.53 -6.14
N LYS A 8 -6.90 16.67 -6.86
CA LYS A 8 -7.40 15.58 -7.72
C LYS A 8 -6.41 15.21 -8.82
N ALA A 9 -5.77 16.19 -9.44
CA ALA A 9 -4.72 15.94 -10.42
C ALA A 9 -3.51 15.21 -9.81
N LEU A 10 -3.10 15.58 -8.59
CA LEU A 10 -2.05 14.88 -7.84
C LEU A 10 -2.43 13.43 -7.55
N LEU A 11 -3.66 13.16 -7.10
CA LEU A 11 -4.17 11.81 -6.87
C LEU A 11 -4.25 11.00 -8.17
N LYS A 12 -4.64 11.62 -9.27
CA LYS A 12 -4.67 10.98 -10.59
C LYS A 12 -3.28 10.58 -11.05
N ALA A 13 -2.30 11.47 -10.94
CA ALA A 13 -0.90 11.17 -11.28
C ALA A 13 -0.35 10.01 -10.41
N PHE A 14 -0.71 9.98 -9.12
CA PHE A 14 -0.36 8.89 -8.22
C PHE A 14 -0.96 7.55 -8.71
N LEU A 15 -2.26 7.51 -9.01
CA LEU A 15 -2.91 6.31 -9.52
C LEU A 15 -2.31 5.83 -10.85
N GLU A 16 -2.04 6.76 -11.76
CA GLU A 16 -1.43 6.47 -13.06
C GLU A 16 -0.06 5.79 -12.90
N GLY A 17 0.77 6.23 -11.93
CA GLY A 17 2.03 5.59 -11.59
C GLY A 17 1.85 4.14 -11.12
N TYR A 18 0.90 3.92 -10.21
CA TYR A 18 0.59 2.57 -9.70
C TYR A 18 -0.06 1.65 -10.73
N VAL A 19 -0.70 2.19 -11.76
CA VAL A 19 -1.24 1.41 -12.89
C VAL A 19 -0.12 1.08 -13.89
N ALA A 20 0.73 2.06 -14.21
CA ALA A 20 1.80 1.89 -15.20
C ALA A 20 2.95 1.03 -14.69
N ARG A 21 3.33 1.17 -13.41
CA ARG A 21 4.43 0.41 -12.76
C ARG A 21 5.74 0.42 -13.55
N ASP A 22 6.03 1.54 -14.19
CA ASP A 22 7.23 1.73 -15.01
C ASP A 22 8.41 2.15 -14.11
N VAL A 23 9.21 1.19 -13.70
CA VAL A 23 10.37 1.42 -12.80
C VAL A 23 11.33 2.47 -13.36
N SER A 24 11.42 2.62 -14.70
CA SER A 24 12.26 3.68 -15.30
C SER A 24 11.76 5.09 -15.00
N LYS A 25 10.50 5.24 -14.58
CA LYS A 25 9.86 6.51 -14.21
C LYS A 25 9.69 6.69 -12.70
N LEU A 26 10.26 5.78 -11.90
CA LEU A 26 10.08 5.79 -10.45
C LEU A 26 10.55 7.12 -9.82
N ASP A 27 11.68 7.66 -10.24
CA ASP A 27 12.20 8.91 -9.70
C ASP A 27 11.26 10.10 -10.02
N ALA A 28 10.74 10.16 -11.26
CA ALA A 28 9.75 11.16 -11.65
C ALA A 28 8.42 10.99 -10.87
N PHE A 29 8.01 9.75 -10.58
CA PHE A 29 6.86 9.47 -9.73
C PHE A 29 7.07 9.95 -8.30
N MET A 30 8.26 9.75 -7.75
CA MET A 30 8.59 10.20 -6.39
C MET A 30 8.58 11.72 -6.25
N ASP A 31 8.63 12.50 -7.33
CA ASP A 31 8.43 13.96 -7.30
C ASP A 31 7.00 14.39 -6.92
N LEU A 32 6.05 13.45 -6.85
CA LEU A 32 4.74 13.68 -6.26
C LEU A 32 4.80 13.83 -4.73
N PHE A 33 5.90 13.42 -4.11
CA PHE A 33 6.11 13.48 -2.67
C PHE A 33 7.07 14.60 -2.28
N ASP A 34 6.83 15.19 -1.13
CA ASP A 34 7.79 16.11 -0.51
C ASP A 34 9.08 15.37 -0.16
N PRO A 35 10.27 16.00 -0.23
CA PRO A 35 11.51 15.36 0.21
C PRO A 35 11.48 14.78 1.64
N ALA A 36 10.71 15.42 2.53
CA ALA A 36 10.50 14.98 3.92
C ALA A 36 9.17 14.25 4.11
N ALA A 37 8.59 13.68 3.05
CA ALA A 37 7.29 13.02 3.12
C ALA A 37 7.33 11.79 4.04
N GLU A 38 6.34 11.69 4.92
CA GLU A 38 6.11 10.50 5.73
C GLU A 38 5.16 9.55 5.00
N VAL A 39 5.61 8.32 4.75
CA VAL A 39 4.76 7.30 4.10
C VAL A 39 4.64 6.07 4.99
N ILE A 40 3.41 5.68 5.25
CA ILE A 40 3.06 4.55 6.12
C ILE A 40 2.30 3.53 5.29
N GLY A 41 2.95 2.43 4.96
CA GLY A 41 2.33 1.28 4.33
C GLY A 41 1.48 0.47 5.29
N THR A 42 0.85 -0.57 4.78
CA THR A 42 -0.09 -1.40 5.56
C THR A 42 0.55 -2.17 6.72
N ASN A 43 1.86 -2.36 6.69
CA ASN A 43 2.66 -3.05 7.72
C ASN A 43 3.51 -2.10 8.57
N GLY A 44 3.37 -0.79 8.40
CA GLY A 44 4.06 0.21 9.21
C GLY A 44 3.42 0.37 10.57
N SER A 45 4.07 -0.10 11.64
CA SER A 45 3.56 -0.03 13.02
C SER A 45 4.26 1.00 13.90
N ARG A 46 5.50 1.36 13.56
CA ARG A 46 6.31 2.35 14.25
C ARG A 46 7.23 3.08 13.28
N PRO A 47 7.59 4.34 13.56
CA PRO A 47 8.54 5.08 12.72
C PRO A 47 9.84 4.31 12.50
N LYS A 48 10.25 4.18 11.24
CA LYS A 48 11.43 3.44 10.78
C LYS A 48 11.38 1.91 10.99
N GLU A 49 10.20 1.37 11.31
CA GLU A 49 10.00 -0.07 11.40
C GLU A 49 8.94 -0.52 10.38
N GLY A 50 9.21 -1.63 9.70
CA GLY A 50 8.34 -2.13 8.63
C GLY A 50 8.22 -1.12 7.48
N GLU A 51 6.98 -0.81 7.11
CA GLU A 51 6.66 0.11 6.00
C GLU A 51 6.40 1.55 6.49
N TRP A 52 7.09 2.05 7.51
CA TRP A 52 6.95 3.43 7.97
C TRP A 52 8.23 4.24 7.70
N TYR A 53 8.19 5.00 6.62
CA TYR A 53 9.29 5.80 6.11
C TYR A 53 9.09 7.27 6.46
N LEU A 54 10.17 7.97 6.81
CA LEU A 54 10.16 9.36 7.26
C LEU A 54 10.75 10.34 6.23
N ASP A 55 11.03 9.85 5.04
CA ASP A 55 11.51 10.64 3.91
C ASP A 55 11.13 10.00 2.57
N ARG A 56 11.26 10.77 1.51
CA ARG A 56 10.92 10.33 0.15
C ARG A 56 11.80 9.19 -0.35
N GLU A 57 13.04 9.12 0.06
CA GLU A 57 13.97 8.07 -0.37
C GLU A 57 13.55 6.71 0.21
N GLY A 58 13.23 6.68 1.50
CA GLY A 58 12.67 5.47 2.10
C GLY A 58 11.33 5.08 1.49
N ALA A 59 10.43 6.04 1.23
CA ALA A 59 9.16 5.79 0.56
C ALA A 59 9.34 5.24 -0.86
N ARG A 60 10.43 5.59 -1.54
CA ARG A 60 10.78 5.07 -2.87
C ARG A 60 10.96 3.55 -2.87
N GLU A 61 11.57 3.00 -1.83
CA GLU A 61 11.75 1.55 -1.71
C GLU A 61 10.40 0.83 -1.52
N LEU A 62 9.48 1.43 -0.75
CA LEU A 62 8.11 0.91 -0.63
C LEU A 62 7.42 0.89 -1.99
N VAL A 63 7.40 2.02 -2.71
CA VAL A 63 6.74 2.13 -4.03
C VAL A 63 7.34 1.15 -5.03
N LYS A 64 8.66 0.99 -5.02
CA LYS A 64 9.35 0.02 -5.88
C LYS A 64 8.87 -1.40 -5.61
N GLY A 65 8.84 -1.81 -4.34
CA GLY A 65 8.36 -3.13 -3.94
C GLY A 65 6.88 -3.34 -4.30
N ASP A 66 6.05 -2.33 -4.10
CA ASP A 66 4.64 -2.36 -4.51
C ASP A 66 4.47 -2.55 -6.02
N TRP A 67 5.29 -1.87 -6.83
CA TRP A 67 5.22 -2.01 -8.28
C TRP A 67 5.70 -3.37 -8.78
N GLU A 68 6.60 -4.02 -8.03
CA GLU A 68 7.10 -5.35 -8.35
C GLU A 68 6.11 -6.46 -7.97
N ASP A 69 5.52 -6.42 -6.77
CA ASP A 69 4.75 -7.58 -6.27
C ASP A 69 3.41 -7.25 -5.58
N TRP A 70 3.10 -5.99 -5.27
CA TRP A 70 1.81 -5.70 -4.63
C TRP A 70 0.64 -5.85 -5.61
N GLY A 71 -0.59 -5.92 -5.08
CA GLY A 71 -1.79 -6.04 -5.90
C GLY A 71 -2.09 -4.79 -6.75
N ASN A 72 -3.09 -4.89 -7.61
CA ASN A 72 -3.53 -3.79 -8.46
C ASN A 72 -4.33 -2.79 -7.63
N LEU A 73 -3.79 -1.59 -7.44
CA LEU A 73 -4.46 -0.49 -6.77
C LEU A 73 -5.50 0.15 -7.68
N ARG A 74 -6.69 0.41 -7.13
CA ARG A 74 -7.76 1.16 -7.80
C ARG A 74 -8.46 2.09 -6.82
N PHE A 75 -8.75 3.29 -7.24
CA PHE A 75 -9.64 4.25 -6.59
C PHE A 75 -10.14 5.26 -7.62
N ASP A 76 -11.17 6.02 -7.25
CA ASP A 76 -11.68 7.12 -8.06
C ASP A 76 -11.23 8.46 -7.46
N PRO A 77 -10.30 9.19 -8.09
CA PRO A 77 -9.84 10.50 -7.61
C PRO A 77 -10.98 11.52 -7.43
N ASP A 78 -12.06 11.39 -8.21
CA ASP A 78 -13.22 12.28 -8.11
C ASP A 78 -14.08 12.00 -6.88
N ALA A 79 -14.05 10.79 -6.35
CA ALA A 79 -14.72 10.38 -5.13
C ALA A 79 -13.93 10.74 -3.84
N ALA A 80 -12.75 11.33 -3.97
CA ALA A 80 -11.93 11.69 -2.81
C ALA A 80 -12.60 12.78 -1.98
N SER A 81 -12.60 12.60 -0.65
CA SER A 81 -12.90 13.67 0.29
C SER A 81 -11.66 14.57 0.45
N ILE A 82 -11.74 15.79 -0.03
CA ILE A 82 -10.62 16.76 -0.03
C ILE A 82 -11.03 17.99 0.77
N ARG A 83 -10.17 18.38 1.71
CA ARG A 83 -10.34 19.61 2.50
C ARG A 83 -9.07 20.46 2.40
N VAL A 84 -9.15 21.56 1.68
CA VAL A 84 -8.04 22.52 1.53
C VAL A 84 -8.06 23.53 2.66
N LEU A 85 -6.92 23.71 3.33
CA LEU A 85 -6.72 24.58 4.50
C LEU A 85 -5.47 25.45 4.25
N GLY A 86 -5.62 26.51 3.48
CA GLY A 86 -4.48 27.33 3.05
C GLY A 86 -3.49 26.51 2.22
N PRO A 87 -2.20 26.42 2.61
CA PRO A 87 -1.19 25.68 1.87
C PRO A 87 -1.19 24.16 2.17
N VAL A 88 -2.19 23.65 2.87
CA VAL A 88 -2.31 22.23 3.23
C VAL A 88 -3.65 21.70 2.77
N ALA A 89 -3.68 20.47 2.27
CA ALA A 89 -4.89 19.74 1.96
C ALA A 89 -4.90 18.39 2.67
N LEU A 90 -6.04 18.06 3.27
CA LEU A 90 -6.30 16.73 3.83
C LEU A 90 -7.13 15.93 2.84
N VAL A 91 -6.74 14.69 2.63
CA VAL A 91 -7.36 13.77 1.69
C VAL A 91 -7.75 12.47 2.39
N SER A 92 -8.93 11.96 2.06
CA SER A 92 -9.35 10.60 2.41
C SER A 92 -10.05 9.99 1.22
N ILE A 93 -9.67 8.76 0.86
CA ILE A 93 -10.24 8.08 -0.28
C ILE A 93 -10.35 6.57 -0.02
N SER A 94 -11.47 6.00 -0.43
CA SER A 94 -11.65 4.55 -0.48
C SER A 94 -10.96 4.01 -1.71
N ALA A 95 -10.22 2.94 -1.52
CA ALA A 95 -9.50 2.26 -2.58
C ALA A 95 -9.71 0.74 -2.47
N THR A 96 -9.26 0.02 -3.47
CA THR A 96 -9.15 -1.43 -3.44
C THR A 96 -7.79 -1.85 -3.95
N VAL A 97 -7.28 -2.94 -3.41
CA VAL A 97 -6.14 -3.66 -3.96
C VAL A 97 -6.63 -5.02 -4.38
N SER A 98 -6.36 -5.44 -5.60
CA SER A 98 -6.71 -6.76 -6.10
C SER A 98 -5.48 -7.51 -6.60
N LYS A 99 -5.40 -8.80 -6.30
CA LYS A 99 -4.32 -9.68 -6.74
C LYS A 99 -4.92 -11.02 -7.19
N ARG A 100 -4.41 -11.59 -8.28
CA ARG A 100 -4.65 -12.99 -8.62
C ARG A 100 -3.61 -13.85 -7.93
N ILE A 101 -4.05 -14.95 -7.36
CA ILE A 101 -3.20 -15.92 -6.69
C ILE A 101 -3.51 -17.27 -7.33
N GLY A 102 -2.50 -17.91 -7.90
CA GLY A 102 -2.60 -19.22 -8.53
C GLY A 102 -2.10 -20.33 -7.63
N GLU A 103 -2.12 -21.56 -8.14
CA GLU A 103 -1.66 -22.79 -7.45
C GLU A 103 -0.20 -22.67 -6.99
N GLU A 104 0.61 -21.89 -7.71
CA GLU A 104 2.00 -21.61 -7.34
C GLU A 104 2.13 -20.94 -5.98
N GLY A 105 1.10 -20.23 -5.52
CA GLY A 105 1.08 -19.62 -4.18
C GLY A 105 1.19 -20.63 -3.05
N TYR A 106 0.61 -21.83 -3.21
CA TYR A 106 0.75 -22.91 -2.22
C TYR A 106 2.18 -23.44 -2.18
N GLN A 107 2.79 -23.65 -3.34
CA GLN A 107 4.15 -24.17 -3.42
C GLN A 107 5.15 -23.19 -2.82
N SER A 108 5.06 -21.91 -3.18
CA SER A 108 5.91 -20.86 -2.63
C SER A 108 5.75 -20.74 -1.11
N TYR A 109 4.53 -20.89 -0.59
CA TYR A 109 4.32 -20.87 0.86
C TYR A 109 4.93 -22.09 1.55
N LEU A 110 4.83 -23.28 0.98
CA LEU A 110 5.45 -24.49 1.53
C LEU A 110 6.96 -24.40 1.53
N GLU A 111 7.56 -23.83 0.50
CA GLU A 111 9.01 -23.56 0.46
C GLU A 111 9.43 -22.57 1.54
N TYR A 112 8.71 -21.44 1.65
CA TYR A 112 8.93 -20.49 2.74
C TYR A 112 8.84 -21.14 4.12
N VAL A 113 7.87 -22.03 4.36
CA VAL A 113 7.72 -22.70 5.66
C VAL A 113 8.91 -23.60 5.97
N LYS A 114 9.47 -24.30 5.00
CA LYS A 114 10.67 -25.13 5.19
C LYS A 114 11.84 -24.30 5.67
N ASP A 115 12.14 -23.22 4.97
CA ASP A 115 13.24 -22.34 5.31
C ASP A 115 13.02 -21.65 6.67
N TYR A 116 11.75 -21.26 6.94
CA TYR A 116 11.39 -20.56 8.17
C TYR A 116 11.48 -21.42 9.43
N ILE A 117 11.16 -22.72 9.34
CA ILE A 117 11.26 -23.66 10.47
C ILE A 117 12.70 -23.77 10.96
N ASP A 118 13.65 -23.72 10.05
CA ASP A 118 15.07 -23.92 10.34
C ASP A 118 15.79 -22.65 10.85
N LEU A 119 15.12 -21.49 10.89
CA LEU A 119 15.72 -20.27 11.43
C LEU A 119 16.09 -20.44 12.91
N PRO A 120 17.39 -20.31 13.29
CA PRO A 120 17.84 -20.63 14.65
C PRO A 120 17.37 -19.64 15.71
N ASP A 121 17.21 -18.37 15.34
CA ASP A 121 17.03 -17.27 16.30
C ASP A 121 15.56 -16.95 16.64
N LEU A 122 14.61 -17.70 16.08
CA LEU A 122 13.19 -17.48 16.33
C LEU A 122 12.63 -18.51 17.34
N PRO A 123 11.93 -18.05 18.39
CA PRO A 123 11.24 -18.93 19.32
C PRO A 123 10.18 -19.80 18.62
N ALA A 124 10.04 -21.05 19.04
CA ALA A 124 9.07 -22.01 18.46
C ALA A 124 7.64 -21.46 18.42
N LYS A 125 7.21 -20.74 19.48
CA LYS A 125 5.89 -20.09 19.52
C LYS A 125 5.71 -19.07 18.40
N GLN A 126 6.73 -18.28 18.12
CA GLN A 126 6.68 -17.28 17.05
C GLN A 126 6.67 -17.93 15.66
N LYS A 127 7.46 -18.99 15.47
CA LYS A 127 7.44 -19.80 14.25
C LYS A 127 6.04 -20.34 13.99
N LEU A 128 5.45 -21.02 14.96
CA LEU A 128 4.10 -21.56 14.83
C LEU A 128 3.07 -20.48 14.55
N HIS A 129 3.12 -19.35 15.26
CA HIS A 129 2.19 -18.24 15.04
C HIS A 129 2.23 -17.74 13.60
N ASN A 130 3.43 -17.49 13.08
CA ASN A 130 3.59 -16.96 11.72
C ASN A 130 3.23 -17.99 10.64
N ILE A 131 3.57 -19.26 10.84
CA ILE A 131 3.21 -20.35 9.93
C ILE A 131 1.69 -20.52 9.87
N LEU A 132 1.02 -20.58 11.01
CA LEU A 132 -0.44 -20.70 11.07
C LEU A 132 -1.13 -19.51 10.43
N ARG A 133 -0.69 -18.29 10.76
CA ARG A 133 -1.24 -17.06 10.19
C ARG A 133 -1.07 -17.01 8.68
N GLY A 134 0.13 -17.26 8.18
CA GLY A 134 0.43 -17.26 6.75
C GLY A 134 -0.29 -18.39 6.02
N GLY A 135 -0.28 -19.60 6.59
CA GLY A 135 -0.95 -20.77 6.00
C GLY A 135 -2.46 -20.59 5.90
N THR A 136 -3.09 -20.09 6.95
CA THR A 136 -4.53 -19.78 6.94
C THR A 136 -4.85 -18.76 5.84
N ASN A 137 -4.05 -17.72 5.69
CA ASN A 137 -4.23 -16.74 4.62
C ASN A 137 -4.10 -17.37 3.24
N THR A 138 -3.04 -18.14 3.02
CA THR A 138 -2.76 -18.75 1.72
C THR A 138 -3.88 -19.70 1.33
N VAL A 139 -4.27 -20.61 2.22
CA VAL A 139 -5.37 -21.57 1.97
C VAL A 139 -6.69 -20.84 1.76
N PHE A 140 -6.99 -19.85 2.58
CA PHE A 140 -8.23 -19.12 2.48
C PHE A 140 -8.35 -18.33 1.18
N GLU A 141 -7.25 -17.74 0.75
CA GLU A 141 -7.16 -17.02 -0.53
C GLU A 141 -7.41 -17.97 -1.70
N LEU A 142 -6.75 -19.11 -1.73
CA LEU A 142 -6.88 -20.07 -2.83
C LEU A 142 -8.26 -20.76 -2.84
N ASN A 143 -8.85 -21.02 -1.69
CA ASN A 143 -10.20 -21.59 -1.62
C ASN A 143 -11.31 -20.65 -2.11
N ARG A 144 -11.08 -19.35 -2.11
CA ARG A 144 -12.07 -18.36 -2.59
C ARG A 144 -11.99 -18.06 -4.08
N GLY A 145 -11.02 -18.61 -4.76
CA GLY A 145 -10.82 -18.38 -6.17
C GLY A 145 -9.60 -17.51 -6.47
N GLU A 146 -9.44 -17.21 -7.73
CA GLU A 146 -8.20 -16.69 -8.27
C GLU A 146 -8.00 -15.18 -8.08
N LYS A 147 -9.03 -14.46 -7.63
CA LYS A 147 -8.95 -13.01 -7.52
C LYS A 147 -9.47 -12.53 -6.17
N PHE A 148 -8.60 -11.82 -5.46
CA PHE A 148 -8.91 -11.17 -4.20
C PHE A 148 -9.00 -9.67 -4.37
N VAL A 149 -9.95 -9.07 -3.66
CA VAL A 149 -10.11 -7.62 -3.57
C VAL A 149 -10.09 -7.24 -2.09
N TRP A 150 -9.07 -6.47 -1.69
CA TRP A 150 -8.97 -5.93 -0.33
C TRP A 150 -9.48 -4.49 -0.32
N PRO A 151 -10.46 -4.17 0.53
CA PRO A 151 -10.82 -2.78 0.77
C PRO A 151 -9.66 -2.05 1.45
N LEU A 152 -9.26 -0.94 0.86
CA LEU A 152 -8.15 -0.11 1.33
C LEU A 152 -8.64 1.31 1.58
N ARG A 153 -8.07 1.97 2.57
CA ARG A 153 -8.21 3.41 2.78
C ARG A 153 -6.87 4.07 2.58
N ILE A 154 -6.87 5.16 1.82
CA ILE A 154 -5.72 6.04 1.71
C ILE A 154 -6.10 7.35 2.38
N THR A 155 -5.30 7.79 3.33
CA THR A 155 -5.34 9.13 3.89
C THR A 155 -4.04 9.83 3.58
N ALA A 156 -4.11 11.11 3.21
CA ALA A 156 -2.92 11.88 2.90
C ALA A 156 -3.06 13.33 3.37
N ALA A 157 -1.93 13.94 3.68
CA ALA A 157 -1.77 15.38 3.73
C ALA A 157 -0.90 15.80 2.54
N ALA A 158 -1.39 16.75 1.74
CA ALA A 158 -0.59 17.39 0.72
C ALA A 158 -0.25 18.82 1.17
N ALA A 159 0.96 19.26 0.86
CA ALA A 159 1.43 20.62 1.13
C ALA A 159 1.80 21.32 -0.18
N GLN A 160 1.51 22.61 -0.23
CA GLN A 160 1.91 23.46 -1.35
C GLN A 160 3.26 24.09 -1.03
N GLY A 161 4.27 23.80 -1.86
CA GLY A 161 5.59 24.37 -1.72
C GLY A 161 5.63 25.85 -2.17
N GLU A 162 6.78 26.52 -1.96
CA GLU A 162 6.99 27.93 -2.33
C GLU A 162 6.74 28.22 -3.81
N GLU A 163 6.97 27.24 -4.67
CA GLU A 163 6.70 27.28 -6.11
C GLU A 163 5.22 27.10 -6.49
N GLY A 164 4.32 26.95 -5.49
CA GLY A 164 2.90 26.75 -5.69
C GLY A 164 2.51 25.31 -6.08
N ARG A 165 3.46 24.38 -6.16
CA ARG A 165 3.20 22.98 -6.50
C ARG A 165 2.79 22.17 -5.27
N TRP A 166 1.74 21.38 -5.39
CA TRP A 166 1.31 20.44 -4.38
C TRP A 166 2.12 19.13 -4.42
N ARG A 167 2.51 18.65 -3.25
CA ARG A 167 3.15 17.36 -3.05
C ARG A 167 2.56 16.65 -1.84
N PHE A 168 2.58 15.34 -1.82
CA PHE A 168 2.22 14.58 -0.62
C PHE A 168 3.28 14.78 0.45
N ALA A 169 2.89 15.34 1.59
CA ALA A 169 3.71 15.49 2.78
C ALA A 169 3.57 14.28 3.71
N GLN A 170 2.38 13.64 3.71
CA GLN A 170 2.14 12.40 4.41
C GLN A 170 1.16 11.55 3.60
N MET A 171 1.35 10.22 3.62
CA MET A 171 0.42 9.26 3.07
C MET A 171 0.37 8.00 3.92
N CYS A 172 -0.83 7.52 4.21
CA CYS A 172 -1.03 6.30 4.98
C CYS A 172 -2.00 5.36 4.25
N PHE A 173 -1.60 4.12 4.14
CA PHE A 173 -2.40 3.02 3.61
C PHE A 173 -2.92 2.16 4.75
N SER A 174 -4.20 1.84 4.78
CA SER A 174 -4.77 1.01 5.82
C SER A 174 -5.85 0.09 5.31
N PHE A 175 -5.78 -1.18 5.70
CA PHE A 175 -6.86 -2.13 5.48
C PHE A 175 -7.93 -1.99 6.56
N SER A 176 -9.17 -2.26 6.19
CA SER A 176 -10.26 -2.42 7.14
C SER A 176 -10.22 -3.85 7.70
N THR A 177 -9.55 -4.03 8.85
CA THR A 177 -9.37 -5.35 9.45
C THR A 177 -10.20 -5.48 10.72
N ILE A 178 -11.51 -5.74 10.58
CA ILE A 178 -12.38 -6.00 11.73
C ILE A 178 -12.24 -7.47 12.17
N TYR A 179 -12.22 -8.38 11.20
CA TYR A 179 -12.02 -9.81 11.42
C TYR A 179 -11.05 -10.34 10.37
N PHE A 180 -10.01 -11.01 10.80
CA PHE A 180 -9.10 -11.71 9.93
C PHE A 180 -9.56 -13.17 9.80
N PRO A 181 -9.67 -13.74 8.61
CA PRO A 181 -9.41 -13.22 7.26
C PRO A 181 -10.63 -12.63 6.53
N ASP A 182 -11.70 -12.31 7.24
CA ASP A 182 -13.06 -12.08 6.67
C ASP A 182 -13.28 -10.70 6.03
N VAL A 183 -12.28 -9.84 6.04
CA VAL A 183 -12.36 -8.49 5.42
C VAL A 183 -12.04 -8.49 3.92
N ARG A 184 -11.78 -9.64 3.34
CA ARG A 184 -11.47 -9.74 1.92
C ARG A 184 -12.74 -9.94 1.13
N VAL A 185 -12.89 -9.12 0.11
CA VAL A 185 -13.99 -9.20 -0.83
C VAL A 185 -13.54 -10.02 -2.02
N VAL A 186 -14.25 -11.10 -2.30
CA VAL A 186 -14.05 -11.90 -3.53
C VAL A 186 -14.90 -11.26 -4.62
N GLU A 187 -14.29 -10.87 -5.73
CA GLU A 187 -15.05 -10.47 -6.90
C GLU A 187 -15.72 -11.70 -7.52
N PRO A 188 -16.98 -11.58 -7.96
CA PRO A 188 -17.70 -12.67 -8.62
C PRO A 188 -17.08 -13.05 -9.96
#